data_d74123f6481d5d9bc7afd4d830d5b153
#
_entry.id   d74123f6481d5d9bc7afd4d830d5b153
#
_cell.length_a   1.000
_cell.length_b   1.000
_cell.length_c   1.000
_cell.angle_alpha   90.00
_cell.angle_beta   90.00
_cell.angle_gamma   90.00
#
_symmetry.space_group_name_H-M   'P 1'
#
loop_
_entity.id
_entity.type
_entity.pdbx_description
1 polymer ?
#
loop_
_entity_poly.entity_id
_entity_poly.type
_entity_poly.pdbx_seq_one_letter_code
_entity_poly.pdbx_strand_id
1 'polypeptide(L)'
;MLIVLKCEEIESDYLNDKGKLAQFIEELYNFWKHHQRFAVMENATSAMVMAADTTFSNQIRALYRLLEEKIQGRSTRVYRQLQAGTNACVSLKKIAPKLPELYAALHEIPFIDTVTLRTPLLIYPKSNKRTGMFTERDTNPIHEFSGNQEEWMCYPCKIGSLLAFIYLHRDYIASGISLANLFELATVEECGKKPDLICLFGNEDGKDQTTFYHDVQHDIWVGCVSYGPLIDYFGYIKKMSLTLHNLAMMQKGWLPIHGAFVNITLRSGLKKGIMLMGDSGAGKSESIEALRALGKEKIRKIEVVFDDMGSIHVEDGIPYGQGTEIGAFIRLDDLDKGTPYRDMDRSIFMNPDSANARVITPAAPYDVVAQNHRIDLFCYANNYDDQIGMREIEDLEEAKAIYKEGKRMALGTTQEIGISKTYFANPFGPMQKQEICDPLIDEVFAVLKQNHVYIGEIFTHLGFRDDNTDGLKKAAEELLRFIEAD
;
A
#
# COMPACT_ATOMS: atom_id res chain seq x y z
N MET A 1 31.95 13.23 23.35
CA MET A 1 32.69 12.01 23.03
C MET A 1 33.91 12.27 22.11
N LEU A 2 33.82 12.93 20.95
CA LEU A 2 35.00 13.27 20.11
C LEU A 2 36.07 14.08 20.83
N ILE A 3 35.66 15.05 21.65
CA ILE A 3 36.56 15.85 22.46
C ILE A 3 37.26 14.96 23.53
N VAL A 4 36.51 14.07 24.18
CA VAL A 4 36.99 13.11 25.15
C VAL A 4 38.02 12.14 24.58
N LEU A 5 37.76 11.64 23.33
CA LEU A 5 38.69 10.73 22.65
C LEU A 5 39.96 11.42 22.11
N LYS A 6 39.97 12.76 22.01
CA LYS A 6 41.12 13.55 21.61
C LYS A 6 41.94 14.02 22.80
N CYS A 7 41.37 14.06 24.03
CA CYS A 7 42.05 14.45 25.24
C CYS A 7 42.65 13.20 25.89
N GLU A 8 43.97 13.02 25.78
CA GLU A 8 44.68 11.90 26.38
C GLU A 8 44.73 11.96 27.91
N GLU A 9 44.23 13.05 28.51
CA GLU A 9 44.30 13.34 29.95
C GLU A 9 43.01 13.08 30.75
N ILE A 10 41.96 12.55 30.13
CA ILE A 10 40.70 12.24 30.81
C ILE A 10 40.78 10.80 31.33
N GLU A 11 41.14 10.65 32.59
CA GLU A 11 40.98 9.37 33.32
C GLU A 11 39.49 9.17 33.68
N SER A 12 38.90 8.13 33.13
CA SER A 12 37.54 7.73 33.46
C SER A 12 37.42 6.22 33.34
N ASP A 13 36.84 5.57 34.34
CA ASP A 13 36.58 4.13 34.34
C ASP A 13 35.75 3.68 33.15
N TYR A 14 34.88 4.57 32.62
CA TYR A 14 34.10 4.32 31.42
C TYR A 14 34.93 4.28 30.11
N LEU A 15 36.11 4.89 30.09
CA LEU A 15 37.01 4.93 28.94
C LEU A 15 38.07 3.84 28.97
N ASN A 16 38.30 3.25 30.15
CA ASN A 16 39.37 2.25 30.37
C ASN A 16 38.97 0.86 29.85
N ASP A 17 37.67 0.53 29.84
CA ASP A 17 37.14 -0.74 29.28
C ASP A 17 36.76 -0.55 27.82
N LYS A 18 37.72 -0.83 26.93
CA LYS A 18 37.51 -0.71 25.49
C LYS A 18 36.36 -1.59 24.97
N GLY A 19 36.13 -2.76 25.61
CA GLY A 19 35.04 -3.65 25.21
C GLY A 19 33.68 -3.03 25.50
N LYS A 20 33.47 -2.51 26.69
CA LYS A 20 32.24 -1.80 27.07
C LYS A 20 32.03 -0.52 26.28
N LEU A 21 33.09 0.20 25.97
CA LEU A 21 32.99 1.41 25.18
C LEU A 21 32.60 1.08 23.73
N ALA A 22 33.13 0.02 23.11
CA ALA A 22 32.71 -0.44 21.81
C ALA A 22 31.24 -0.86 21.81
N GLN A 23 30.80 -1.63 22.81
CA GLN A 23 29.40 -2.01 22.96
C GLN A 23 28.49 -0.78 23.09
N PHE A 24 28.86 0.20 23.89
CA PHE A 24 28.10 1.45 24.00
C PHE A 24 27.96 2.19 22.67
N ILE A 25 29.01 2.24 21.85
CA ILE A 25 28.95 2.87 20.51
C ILE A 25 28.00 2.10 19.59
N GLU A 26 28.01 0.76 19.61
CA GLU A 26 27.08 -0.06 18.86
C GLU A 26 25.62 0.13 19.31
N GLU A 27 25.39 0.18 20.62
CA GLU A 27 24.06 0.46 21.19
C GLU A 27 23.56 1.86 20.84
N LEU A 28 24.44 2.86 20.88
CA LEU A 28 24.12 4.23 20.47
C LEU A 28 23.78 4.29 18.96
N TYR A 29 24.53 3.55 18.13
CA TYR A 29 24.21 3.46 16.71
C TYR A 29 22.88 2.74 16.47
N ASN A 30 22.62 1.65 17.19
CA ASN A 30 21.33 0.95 17.11
C ASN A 30 20.18 1.84 17.53
N PHE A 31 20.32 2.60 18.61
CA PHE A 31 19.34 3.61 19.02
C PHE A 31 19.13 4.66 17.90
N TRP A 32 20.22 5.20 17.35
CA TRP A 32 20.14 6.13 16.23
C TRP A 32 19.42 5.56 15.01
N LYS A 33 19.68 4.31 14.66
CA LYS A 33 19.08 3.62 13.53
C LYS A 33 17.55 3.48 13.66
N HIS A 34 17.06 3.28 14.91
CA HIS A 34 15.62 3.14 15.16
C HIS A 34 14.88 4.48 15.22
N HIS A 35 15.58 5.59 15.34
CA HIS A 35 14.94 6.90 15.23
C HIS A 35 14.52 7.17 13.78
N GLN A 36 13.26 7.56 13.63
CA GLN A 36 12.76 8.06 12.35
C GLN A 36 13.28 9.48 12.13
N ARG A 37 14.01 9.69 11.04
CA ARG A 37 14.73 10.93 10.72
C ARG A 37 14.27 11.45 9.38
N PHE A 38 13.43 12.47 9.41
CA PHE A 38 12.91 13.10 8.22
C PHE A 38 13.44 14.53 8.10
N ALA A 39 13.89 14.92 6.91
CA ALA A 39 14.17 16.31 6.59
C ALA A 39 12.97 16.88 5.85
N VAL A 40 12.47 18.00 6.35
CA VAL A 40 11.39 18.77 5.72
C VAL A 40 11.97 20.09 5.29
N MET A 41 11.84 20.42 4.01
CA MET A 41 12.42 21.63 3.41
C MET A 41 11.34 22.39 2.66
N GLU A 42 11.34 23.70 2.75
CA GLU A 42 10.43 24.55 1.98
C GLU A 42 11.09 25.01 0.68
N ASN A 43 10.34 24.92 -0.41
CA ASN A 43 10.76 25.39 -1.74
C ASN A 43 12.15 24.88 -2.19
N ALA A 44 12.54 23.68 -1.75
CA ALA A 44 13.81 23.09 -2.08
C ALA A 44 13.77 22.39 -3.46
N THR A 45 14.86 22.49 -4.20
CA THR A 45 15.05 21.68 -5.41
C THR A 45 15.48 20.25 -5.03
N SER A 46 15.24 19.29 -5.90
CA SER A 46 15.68 17.89 -5.69
C SER A 46 17.18 17.80 -5.43
N ALA A 47 17.99 18.64 -6.09
CA ALA A 47 19.44 18.69 -5.88
C ALA A 47 19.81 19.15 -4.46
N MET A 48 19.11 20.13 -3.91
CA MET A 48 19.31 20.60 -2.53
C MET A 48 18.93 19.53 -1.52
N VAL A 49 17.80 18.86 -1.71
CA VAL A 49 17.33 17.75 -0.86
C VAL A 49 18.36 16.62 -0.83
N MET A 50 18.85 16.19 -1.99
CA MET A 50 19.86 15.12 -2.09
C MET A 50 21.19 15.53 -1.47
N ALA A 51 21.65 16.76 -1.67
CA ALA A 51 22.92 17.25 -1.12
C ALA A 51 22.88 17.32 0.40
N ALA A 52 21.79 17.82 1.00
CA ALA A 52 21.62 17.90 2.45
C ALA A 52 21.66 16.52 3.10
N ASP A 53 20.94 15.55 2.57
CA ASP A 53 20.94 14.17 3.08
C ASP A 53 22.32 13.52 2.96
N THR A 54 23.00 13.65 1.82
CA THR A 54 24.32 13.06 1.58
C THR A 54 25.35 13.63 2.55
N THR A 55 25.37 14.93 2.75
CA THR A 55 26.28 15.59 3.68
C THR A 55 26.10 15.10 5.11
N PHE A 56 24.86 15.09 5.60
CA PHE A 56 24.54 14.63 6.96
C PHE A 56 24.89 13.15 7.16
N SER A 57 24.51 12.29 6.21
CA SER A 57 24.86 10.87 6.26
C SER A 57 26.36 10.61 6.30
N ASN A 58 27.16 11.35 5.51
CA ASN A 58 28.60 11.21 5.50
C ASN A 58 29.25 11.66 6.81
N GLN A 59 28.75 12.74 7.41
CA GLN A 59 29.25 13.20 8.72
C GLN A 59 29.02 12.17 9.82
N ILE A 60 27.83 11.61 9.93
CA ILE A 60 27.53 10.58 10.93
C ILE A 60 28.38 9.33 10.72
N ARG A 61 28.54 8.86 9.48
CA ARG A 61 29.39 7.68 9.18
C ARG A 61 30.86 7.93 9.48
N ALA A 62 31.37 9.11 9.15
CA ALA A 62 32.74 9.48 9.47
C ALA A 62 33.00 9.52 10.98
N LEU A 63 32.05 10.08 11.75
CA LEU A 63 32.10 10.08 13.19
C LEU A 63 32.10 8.65 13.78
N TYR A 64 31.17 7.81 13.33
CA TYR A 64 31.07 6.42 13.80
C TYR A 64 32.40 5.67 13.56
N ARG A 65 32.96 5.75 12.36
CA ARG A 65 34.23 5.09 12.01
C ARG A 65 35.39 5.61 12.85
N LEU A 66 35.48 6.91 13.01
CA LEU A 66 36.54 7.50 13.85
C LEU A 66 36.50 6.97 15.29
N LEU A 67 35.29 6.84 15.85
CA LEU A 67 35.11 6.28 17.18
C LEU A 67 35.51 4.80 17.25
N GLU A 68 35.04 4.01 16.29
CA GLU A 68 35.33 2.57 16.21
C GLU A 68 36.84 2.32 16.09
N GLU A 69 37.53 2.98 15.17
CA GLU A 69 38.96 2.81 14.94
C GLU A 69 39.79 3.27 16.18
N LYS A 70 39.39 4.35 16.82
CA LYS A 70 40.05 4.82 18.03
C LYS A 70 39.92 3.85 19.22
N ILE A 71 38.75 3.25 19.40
CA ILE A 71 38.48 2.27 20.44
C ILE A 71 39.23 0.97 20.17
N GLN A 72 39.18 0.48 18.95
CA GLN A 72 39.85 -0.76 18.57
C GLN A 72 41.36 -0.62 18.47
N GLY A 73 41.87 0.61 18.33
CA GLY A 73 43.31 0.91 18.16
C GLY A 73 43.87 0.42 16.81
N ARG A 74 43.00 0.19 15.81
CA ARG A 74 43.38 -0.25 14.45
C ARG A 74 42.37 0.25 13.44
N SER A 75 42.82 0.46 12.21
CA SER A 75 41.92 0.72 11.08
C SER A 75 41.27 -0.56 10.58
N THR A 76 39.99 -0.51 10.34
CA THR A 76 39.23 -1.57 9.69
C THR A 76 39.53 -1.59 8.19
N ARG A 77 39.66 -2.75 7.59
CA ARG A 77 39.89 -2.93 6.13
C ARG A 77 38.65 -3.28 5.35
N VAL A 78 37.57 -3.67 6.05
CA VAL A 78 36.26 -3.99 5.48
C VAL A 78 35.25 -3.03 6.11
N TYR A 79 34.70 -2.15 5.30
CA TYR A 79 33.69 -1.17 5.72
C TYR A 79 32.31 -1.56 5.23
N ARG A 80 31.33 -1.59 6.15
CA ARG A 80 29.92 -1.68 5.80
C ARG A 80 29.33 -0.29 5.85
N GLN A 81 28.65 0.10 4.76
CA GLN A 81 28.00 1.41 4.70
C GLN A 81 26.67 1.36 5.43
N LEU A 82 26.66 1.91 6.63
CA LEU A 82 25.48 1.96 7.48
C LEU A 82 24.54 3.10 7.05
N GLN A 83 23.24 2.90 7.23
CA GLN A 83 22.24 3.94 7.03
C GLN A 83 22.31 4.94 8.20
N ALA A 84 22.90 6.10 7.98
CA ALA A 84 23.20 7.05 9.03
C ALA A 84 22.54 8.43 8.83
N GLY A 85 22.06 8.74 7.64
CA GLY A 85 21.39 9.99 7.33
C GLY A 85 19.89 9.99 7.60
N THR A 86 19.16 10.85 6.90
CA THR A 86 17.70 10.89 6.93
C THR A 86 17.10 9.61 6.32
N ASN A 87 15.96 9.20 6.82
CA ASN A 87 15.18 8.11 6.23
C ASN A 87 14.52 8.58 4.92
N ALA A 88 14.02 9.81 4.94
CA ALA A 88 13.49 10.48 3.76
C ALA A 88 13.63 12.00 3.88
N CYS A 89 13.58 12.67 2.75
CA CYS A 89 13.46 14.13 2.66
C CYS A 89 12.20 14.47 1.88
N VAL A 90 11.46 15.48 2.32
CA VAL A 90 10.31 16.03 1.62
C VAL A 90 10.56 17.52 1.34
N SER A 91 10.19 17.96 0.15
CA SER A 91 10.07 19.37 -0.18
C SER A 91 8.61 19.77 -0.12
N LEU A 92 8.32 20.82 0.64
CA LEU A 92 7.00 21.40 0.76
C LEU A 92 6.90 22.64 -0.14
N LYS A 93 5.72 22.82 -0.73
CA LYS A 93 5.38 23.96 -1.57
C LYS A 93 4.00 24.50 -1.22
N LYS A 94 3.87 25.81 -1.11
CA LYS A 94 2.56 26.44 -0.99
C LYS A 94 1.90 26.44 -2.36
N ILE A 95 0.73 25.83 -2.43
CA ILE A 95 -0.10 25.76 -3.64
C ILE A 95 -1.49 26.22 -3.20
N ALA A 96 -2.19 26.96 -4.04
CA ALA A 96 -3.57 27.36 -3.80
C ALA A 96 -4.53 26.38 -4.52
N PRO A 97 -5.03 25.34 -3.84
CA PRO A 97 -5.95 24.39 -4.45
C PRO A 97 -7.33 25.05 -4.70
N LYS A 98 -8.05 24.56 -5.70
CA LYS A 98 -9.44 24.98 -5.93
C LYS A 98 -10.38 24.27 -4.95
N LEU A 99 -10.35 24.66 -3.69
CA LEU A 99 -11.24 24.14 -2.67
C LEU A 99 -12.44 25.08 -2.46
N PRO A 100 -13.65 24.54 -2.24
CA PRO A 100 -14.79 25.32 -1.78
C PRO A 100 -14.49 26.06 -0.46
N GLU A 101 -15.18 27.18 -0.21
CA GLU A 101 -15.01 28.00 1.00
C GLU A 101 -15.15 27.21 2.30
N LEU A 102 -15.99 26.18 2.31
CA LEU A 102 -16.14 25.27 3.43
C LEU A 102 -14.80 24.65 3.89
N TYR A 103 -13.85 24.48 2.98
CA TYR A 103 -12.54 23.88 3.23
C TYR A 103 -11.42 24.94 3.39
N ALA A 104 -11.77 26.19 3.68
CA ALA A 104 -10.80 27.29 3.80
C ALA A 104 -9.66 27.00 4.80
N ALA A 105 -9.94 26.24 5.86
CA ALA A 105 -8.92 25.82 6.83
C ALA A 105 -7.77 25.02 6.23
N LEU A 106 -7.96 24.40 5.06
CA LEU A 106 -6.92 23.61 4.37
C LEU A 106 -6.06 24.44 3.41
N HIS A 107 -6.41 25.70 3.11
CA HIS A 107 -5.71 26.49 2.09
C HIS A 107 -4.25 26.83 2.44
N GLU A 108 -3.96 26.98 3.73
CA GLU A 108 -2.61 27.32 4.19
C GLU A 108 -1.71 26.08 4.40
N ILE A 109 -2.27 24.87 4.34
CA ILE A 109 -1.50 23.64 4.54
C ILE A 109 -0.60 23.41 3.31
N PRO A 110 0.73 23.30 3.49
CA PRO A 110 1.64 23.10 2.37
C PRO A 110 1.52 21.70 1.78
N PHE A 111 1.76 21.61 0.47
CA PHE A 111 1.75 20.37 -0.29
C PHE A 111 3.15 19.76 -0.38
N ILE A 112 3.25 18.45 -0.25
CA ILE A 112 4.46 17.70 -0.59
C ILE A 112 4.62 17.74 -2.13
N ASP A 113 5.70 18.36 -2.58
CA ASP A 113 6.06 18.49 -3.99
C ASP A 113 7.06 17.44 -4.45
N THR A 114 7.97 17.07 -3.56
CA THR A 114 9.03 16.08 -3.86
C THR A 114 9.27 15.20 -2.64
N VAL A 115 9.40 13.90 -2.87
CA VAL A 115 9.79 12.92 -1.87
C VAL A 115 11.06 12.21 -2.30
N THR A 116 12.07 12.18 -1.44
CA THR A 116 13.28 11.37 -1.62
C THR A 116 13.33 10.31 -0.55
N LEU A 117 13.22 9.05 -0.93
CA LEU A 117 13.28 7.89 -0.04
C LEU A 117 14.68 7.27 -0.08
N ARG A 118 15.22 6.97 1.08
CA ARG A 118 16.46 6.18 1.21
C ARG A 118 16.08 4.71 1.37
N THR A 119 15.91 4.03 0.25
CA THR A 119 15.50 2.63 0.22
C THR A 119 16.70 1.66 0.23
N PRO A 120 16.55 0.45 0.75
CA PRO A 120 15.38 -0.04 1.47
C PRO A 120 15.16 0.78 2.76
N LEU A 121 13.93 1.26 2.96
CA LEU A 121 13.60 2.10 4.09
C LEU A 121 13.03 1.26 5.23
N LEU A 122 13.58 1.41 6.43
CA LEU A 122 13.06 0.79 7.64
C LEU A 122 12.36 1.84 8.48
N ILE A 123 11.10 1.60 8.83
CA ILE A 123 10.32 2.45 9.74
C ILE A 123 9.71 1.60 10.85
N TYR A 124 9.52 2.21 12.03
CA TYR A 124 9.05 1.56 13.23
C TYR A 124 7.80 2.25 13.77
N PRO A 125 6.63 2.06 13.13
CA PRO A 125 5.35 2.56 13.62
C PRO A 125 5.02 2.01 15.01
N LYS A 126 4.27 2.80 15.79
CA LYS A 126 3.85 2.42 17.15
C LYS A 126 2.81 1.29 17.17
N SER A 127 2.15 1.02 16.05
CA SER A 127 1.13 -0.02 15.91
C SER A 127 1.39 -0.89 14.67
N ASN A 128 0.98 -2.17 14.75
CA ASN A 128 1.08 -3.15 13.66
C ASN A 128 -0.27 -3.64 13.17
N LYS A 129 -1.37 -3.10 13.67
CA LYS A 129 -2.72 -3.57 13.32
C LYS A 129 -3.71 -2.41 13.25
N ARG A 130 -4.72 -2.60 12.44
CA ARG A 130 -5.91 -1.74 12.38
C ARG A 130 -7.07 -2.46 13.07
N THR A 131 -7.88 -1.72 13.80
CA THR A 131 -9.11 -2.20 14.44
C THR A 131 -10.30 -1.37 13.96
N GLY A 132 -11.49 -1.96 14.02
CA GLY A 132 -12.74 -1.29 13.66
C GLY A 132 -12.97 -1.13 12.14
N MET A 133 -14.13 -0.61 11.84
CA MET A 133 -14.60 -0.29 10.48
C MET A 133 -14.59 1.21 10.28
N PHE A 134 -14.48 1.64 9.02
CA PHE A 134 -14.74 3.03 8.66
C PHE A 134 -16.26 3.22 8.56
N THR A 135 -16.79 4.23 9.25
CA THR A 135 -18.24 4.47 9.37
C THR A 135 -18.61 5.80 8.74
N GLU A 136 -19.76 5.82 8.11
CA GLU A 136 -20.33 7.08 7.61
C GLU A 136 -20.82 7.95 8.75
N ARG A 137 -20.73 9.27 8.57
CA ARG A 137 -21.25 10.26 9.51
C ARG A 137 -22.15 11.26 8.78
N ASP A 138 -23.04 11.91 9.55
CA ASP A 138 -24.04 12.85 9.03
C ASP A 138 -23.51 14.28 8.81
N THR A 139 -22.30 14.59 9.31
CA THR A 139 -21.72 15.94 9.25
C THR A 139 -20.32 15.89 8.66
N ASN A 140 -19.96 16.91 7.88
CA ASN A 140 -18.65 17.00 7.27
C ASN A 140 -17.56 17.14 8.35
N PRO A 141 -16.55 16.23 8.41
CA PRO A 141 -15.47 16.30 9.40
C PRO A 141 -14.61 17.56 9.30
N ILE A 142 -14.66 18.30 8.20
CA ILE A 142 -13.92 19.56 8.05
C ILE A 142 -14.29 20.61 9.11
N HIS A 143 -15.53 20.56 9.64
CA HIS A 143 -15.96 21.46 10.72
C HIS A 143 -15.23 21.24 12.05
N GLU A 144 -14.59 20.09 12.20
CA GLU A 144 -13.82 19.70 13.41
C GLU A 144 -12.30 19.75 13.15
N PHE A 145 -11.89 20.20 11.95
CA PHE A 145 -10.48 20.32 11.64
C PHE A 145 -9.88 21.57 12.28
N SER A 146 -8.81 21.37 13.05
CA SER A 146 -8.11 22.44 13.79
C SER A 146 -6.62 22.55 13.43
N GLY A 147 -6.18 21.86 12.37
CA GLY A 147 -4.78 21.83 11.96
C GLY A 147 -4.29 23.15 11.37
N ASN A 148 -2.98 23.32 11.37
CA ASN A 148 -2.28 24.50 10.88
C ASN A 148 -1.07 24.11 10.00
N GLN A 149 -0.48 25.10 9.32
CA GLN A 149 0.64 24.88 8.39
C GLN A 149 1.95 24.42 9.06
N GLU A 150 2.10 24.54 10.38
CA GLU A 150 3.31 24.13 11.09
C GLU A 150 3.28 22.65 11.48
N GLU A 151 2.08 22.11 11.66
CA GLU A 151 1.84 20.75 12.16
C GLU A 151 1.32 19.81 11.08
N TRP A 152 0.83 20.37 9.95
CA TRP A 152 0.18 19.62 8.91
C TRP A 152 0.88 19.78 7.55
N MET A 153 0.75 18.75 6.73
CA MET A 153 1.15 18.75 5.33
C MET A 153 0.17 17.93 4.50
N CYS A 154 0.12 18.20 3.21
CA CYS A 154 -0.72 17.44 2.28
C CYS A 154 0.15 16.55 1.39
N TYR A 155 -0.14 15.26 1.34
CA TYR A 155 0.33 14.36 0.28
C TYR A 155 -0.73 14.35 -0.83
N PRO A 156 -0.53 15.08 -1.94
CA PRO A 156 -1.44 15.04 -3.07
C PRO A 156 -1.15 13.82 -3.93
N CYS A 157 -2.15 13.04 -4.26
CA CYS A 157 -1.92 11.83 -5.05
C CYS A 157 -3.07 11.49 -6.00
N LYS A 158 -2.79 10.54 -6.88
CA LYS A 158 -3.78 9.89 -7.72
C LYS A 158 -4.04 8.49 -7.18
N ILE A 159 -5.30 8.21 -6.88
CA ILE A 159 -5.78 6.89 -6.47
C ILE A 159 -6.66 6.39 -7.60
N GLY A 160 -6.20 5.39 -8.35
CA GLY A 160 -6.78 5.13 -9.66
C GLY A 160 -6.79 6.41 -10.51
N SER A 161 -7.92 6.78 -11.05
CA SER A 161 -8.12 8.01 -11.84
C SER A 161 -8.50 9.26 -11.01
N LEU A 162 -8.72 9.11 -9.69
CA LEU A 162 -9.20 10.19 -8.81
C LEU A 162 -8.04 10.99 -8.21
N LEU A 163 -8.23 12.31 -8.10
CA LEU A 163 -7.33 13.21 -7.39
C LEU A 163 -7.67 13.21 -5.90
N ALA A 164 -6.70 12.88 -5.08
CA ALA A 164 -6.83 12.82 -3.64
C ALA A 164 -5.86 13.79 -2.94
N PHE A 165 -6.35 14.53 -1.95
CA PHE A 165 -5.54 15.33 -1.05
C PHE A 165 -5.54 14.69 0.33
N ILE A 166 -4.43 14.08 0.71
CA ILE A 166 -4.27 13.41 2.00
C ILE A 166 -3.54 14.36 2.92
N TYR A 167 -4.31 15.11 3.73
CA TYR A 167 -3.79 15.97 4.78
C TYR A 167 -3.42 15.12 5.98
N LEU A 168 -2.19 15.25 6.46
CA LEU A 168 -1.68 14.45 7.57
C LEU A 168 -0.97 15.32 8.59
N HIS A 169 -1.17 14.99 9.87
CA HIS A 169 -0.41 15.58 10.96
C HIS A 169 1.05 15.11 10.88
N ARG A 170 2.02 15.98 11.15
CA ARG A 170 3.47 15.71 11.02
C ARG A 170 3.95 14.51 11.81
N ASP A 171 3.30 14.16 12.92
CA ASP A 171 3.68 13.00 13.72
C ASP A 171 3.50 11.67 12.97
N TYR A 172 2.71 11.68 11.90
CA TYR A 172 2.48 10.53 11.02
C TYR A 172 3.21 10.67 9.66
N ILE A 173 4.27 11.49 9.61
CA ILE A 173 5.04 11.71 8.37
C ILE A 173 5.57 10.40 7.79
N ALA A 174 5.94 9.44 8.62
CA ALA A 174 6.40 8.12 8.17
C ALA A 174 5.35 7.40 7.32
N SER A 175 4.08 7.41 7.77
CA SER A 175 2.95 6.87 7.01
C SER A 175 2.68 7.70 5.75
N GLY A 176 2.75 9.03 5.86
CA GLY A 176 2.54 9.94 4.73
C GLY A 176 3.54 9.74 3.59
N ILE A 177 4.84 9.70 3.88
CA ILE A 177 5.86 9.49 2.85
C ILE A 177 5.83 8.06 2.27
N SER A 178 5.32 7.10 3.04
CA SER A 178 5.19 5.73 2.57
C SER A 178 4.13 5.58 1.47
N LEU A 179 3.21 6.55 1.35
CA LEU A 179 2.26 6.64 0.24
C LEU A 179 2.98 6.78 -1.12
N ALA A 180 4.21 7.28 -1.15
CA ALA A 180 4.99 7.41 -2.39
C ALA A 180 5.28 6.07 -3.09
N ASN A 181 5.28 4.97 -2.36
CA ASN A 181 5.37 3.63 -2.94
C ASN A 181 4.00 3.03 -3.27
N LEU A 182 2.90 3.72 -2.97
CA LEU A 182 1.56 3.16 -3.12
C LEU A 182 0.65 3.96 -4.06
N PHE A 183 0.73 5.29 -4.01
CA PHE A 183 -0.09 6.17 -4.85
C PHE A 183 0.79 7.18 -5.58
N GLU A 184 0.53 7.35 -6.86
CA GLU A 184 1.26 8.31 -7.69
C GLU A 184 1.15 9.73 -7.14
N LEU A 185 2.27 10.40 -6.92
CA LEU A 185 2.29 11.78 -6.48
C LEU A 185 1.70 12.68 -7.57
N ALA A 186 0.70 13.49 -7.23
CA ALA A 186 0.10 14.42 -8.17
C ALA A 186 1.07 15.54 -8.56
N THR A 187 0.97 16.00 -9.79
CA THR A 187 1.77 17.14 -10.29
C THR A 187 1.32 18.46 -9.65
N VAL A 188 2.18 19.45 -9.66
CA VAL A 188 1.87 20.81 -9.16
C VAL A 188 0.62 21.39 -9.86
N GLU A 189 0.45 21.10 -11.15
CA GLU A 189 -0.73 21.55 -11.90
C GLU A 189 -2.00 20.85 -11.43
N GLU A 190 -1.93 19.54 -11.17
CA GLU A 190 -3.06 18.78 -10.62
C GLU A 190 -3.44 19.26 -9.21
N CYS A 191 -2.46 19.63 -8.37
CA CYS A 191 -2.70 20.20 -7.05
C CYS A 191 -3.50 21.52 -7.10
N GLY A 192 -3.46 22.25 -8.20
CA GLY A 192 -4.30 23.45 -8.43
C GLY A 192 -5.76 23.14 -8.79
N LYS A 193 -6.15 21.88 -8.93
CA LYS A 193 -7.53 21.47 -9.25
C LYS A 193 -8.34 21.17 -7.99
N LYS A 194 -9.64 20.99 -8.14
CA LYS A 194 -10.53 20.48 -7.08
C LYS A 194 -10.25 18.96 -6.91
N PRO A 195 -10.00 18.47 -5.69
CA PRO A 195 -9.86 17.05 -5.45
C PRO A 195 -11.20 16.33 -5.49
N ASP A 196 -11.20 15.04 -5.82
CA ASP A 196 -12.35 14.15 -5.62
C ASP A 196 -12.41 13.65 -4.17
N LEU A 197 -11.23 13.47 -3.54
CA LEU A 197 -11.10 12.88 -2.21
C LEU A 197 -10.26 13.79 -1.30
N ILE A 198 -10.70 13.95 -0.05
CA ILE A 198 -9.94 14.59 1.03
C ILE A 198 -9.83 13.60 2.19
N CYS A 199 -8.64 13.38 2.72
CA CYS A 199 -8.43 12.62 3.95
C CYS A 199 -7.77 13.51 4.99
N LEU A 200 -8.38 13.63 6.19
CA LEU A 200 -7.83 14.31 7.36
C LEU A 200 -7.25 13.24 8.29
N PHE A 201 -5.94 13.03 8.25
CA PHE A 201 -5.27 11.95 8.96
C PHE A 201 -4.50 12.44 10.18
N GLY A 202 -4.96 12.04 11.37
CA GLY A 202 -4.41 12.52 12.63
C GLY A 202 -5.10 13.80 13.11
N ASN A 203 -6.42 13.94 12.90
CA ASN A 203 -7.17 15.11 13.36
C ASN A 203 -7.31 15.12 14.88
N GLU A 204 -6.91 16.21 15.51
CA GLU A 204 -6.92 16.40 16.96
C GLU A 204 -8.32 16.84 17.45
N ASP A 205 -9.35 16.07 17.12
CA ASP A 205 -10.74 16.33 17.48
C ASP A 205 -11.11 15.83 18.90
N GLY A 206 -10.16 15.24 19.61
CA GLY A 206 -10.38 14.67 20.94
C GLY A 206 -11.23 13.40 20.94
N LYS A 207 -11.43 12.77 19.78
CA LYS A 207 -12.23 11.57 19.57
C LYS A 207 -11.33 10.39 19.22
N ASP A 208 -11.90 9.20 19.19
CA ASP A 208 -11.27 7.97 18.66
C ASP A 208 -12.18 7.44 17.56
N GLN A 209 -12.11 8.07 16.38
CA GLN A 209 -13.01 7.75 15.27
C GLN A 209 -12.25 7.61 13.94
N THR A 210 -12.83 6.76 13.10
CA THR A 210 -12.42 6.56 11.70
C THR A 210 -13.68 6.66 10.85
N THR A 211 -13.96 7.86 10.32
CA THR A 211 -15.23 8.18 9.68
C THR A 211 -15.06 8.76 8.29
N PHE A 212 -16.10 8.66 7.48
CA PHE A 212 -16.15 9.31 6.18
C PHE A 212 -17.50 10.04 5.98
N TYR A 213 -17.50 10.96 5.05
CA TYR A 213 -18.65 11.78 4.69
C TYR A 213 -18.65 12.08 3.19
N HIS A 214 -19.82 12.10 2.57
CA HIS A 214 -19.97 12.57 1.21
C HIS A 214 -20.50 14.01 1.19
N ASP A 215 -19.67 14.96 0.78
CA ASP A 215 -20.09 16.32 0.50
C ASP A 215 -20.73 16.37 -0.89
N VAL A 216 -22.01 16.06 -0.93
CA VAL A 216 -22.81 15.99 -2.18
C VAL A 216 -22.81 17.34 -2.91
N GLN A 217 -22.82 18.47 -2.17
CA GLN A 217 -22.87 19.81 -2.77
C GLN A 217 -21.62 20.09 -3.61
N HIS A 218 -20.47 19.64 -3.16
CA HIS A 218 -19.19 19.90 -3.82
C HIS A 218 -18.64 18.68 -4.54
N ASP A 219 -19.32 17.53 -4.45
CA ASP A 219 -18.86 16.24 -4.98
C ASP A 219 -17.44 15.93 -4.52
N ILE A 220 -17.27 15.83 -3.19
CA ILE A 220 -16.01 15.50 -2.51
C ILE A 220 -16.31 14.44 -1.44
N TRP A 221 -15.55 13.36 -1.44
CA TRP A 221 -15.55 12.38 -0.36
C TRP A 221 -14.49 12.74 0.68
N VAL A 222 -14.91 12.88 1.93
CA VAL A 222 -14.05 13.34 3.03
C VAL A 222 -13.89 12.23 4.07
N GLY A 223 -12.67 11.80 4.32
CA GLY A 223 -12.33 10.87 5.39
C GLY A 223 -11.67 11.59 6.56
N CYS A 224 -11.94 11.12 7.77
CA CYS A 224 -11.29 11.60 8.98
C CYS A 224 -10.83 10.44 9.84
N VAL A 225 -9.58 10.50 10.27
CA VAL A 225 -8.98 9.59 11.23
C VAL A 225 -8.46 10.44 12.38
N SER A 226 -9.04 10.27 13.59
CA SER A 226 -8.67 11.02 14.77
C SER A 226 -7.24 10.73 15.22
N TYR A 227 -6.59 11.72 15.83
CA TYR A 227 -5.24 11.59 16.36
C TYR A 227 -5.17 10.56 17.50
N GLY A 228 -4.18 9.67 17.43
CA GLY A 228 -3.96 8.66 18.47
C GLY A 228 -2.80 7.70 18.15
N PRO A 229 -2.27 6.98 19.14
CA PRO A 229 -1.11 6.11 18.94
C PRO A 229 -1.40 4.90 18.04
N LEU A 230 -2.65 4.46 17.96
CA LEU A 230 -3.03 3.29 17.17
C LEU A 230 -3.01 3.57 15.67
N ILE A 231 -3.26 4.79 15.25
CA ILE A 231 -3.33 5.17 13.83
C ILE A 231 -1.95 5.29 13.17
N ASP A 232 -0.87 5.22 13.92
CA ASP A 232 0.49 5.18 13.37
C ASP A 232 0.77 3.91 12.53
N TYR A 233 -0.17 2.98 12.47
CA TYR A 233 -0.14 1.88 11.52
C TYR A 233 -0.60 2.33 10.12
N PHE A 234 0.27 2.16 9.12
CA PHE A 234 0.03 2.56 7.73
C PHE A 234 -1.29 2.07 7.14
N GLY A 235 -1.79 0.93 7.62
CA GLY A 235 -3.08 0.39 7.21
C GLY A 235 -4.27 1.32 7.45
N TYR A 236 -4.19 2.29 8.37
CA TYR A 236 -5.26 3.27 8.55
C TYR A 236 -5.34 4.27 7.40
N ILE A 237 -4.21 4.93 7.08
CA ILE A 237 -4.16 5.92 5.99
C ILE A 237 -4.44 5.27 4.62
N LYS A 238 -3.85 4.10 4.35
CA LYS A 238 -4.09 3.32 3.15
C LYS A 238 -5.56 2.98 2.98
N LYS A 239 -6.14 2.32 3.98
CA LYS A 239 -7.51 1.77 3.85
C LYS A 239 -8.59 2.85 3.92
N MET A 240 -8.35 3.98 4.62
CA MET A 240 -9.25 5.13 4.51
C MET A 240 -9.24 5.67 3.07
N SER A 241 -8.07 5.89 2.50
CA SER A 241 -7.93 6.38 1.13
C SER A 241 -8.63 5.47 0.11
N LEU A 242 -8.47 4.15 0.25
CA LEU A 242 -9.14 3.16 -0.60
C LEU A 242 -10.65 3.11 -0.38
N THR A 243 -11.13 3.30 0.85
CA THR A 243 -12.56 3.38 1.14
C THR A 243 -13.19 4.58 0.43
N LEU A 244 -12.58 5.76 0.55
CA LEU A 244 -13.04 6.96 -0.15
C LEU A 244 -13.05 6.78 -1.67
N HIS A 245 -11.98 6.20 -2.22
CA HIS A 245 -11.89 5.90 -3.64
C HIS A 245 -13.03 4.98 -4.09
N ASN A 246 -13.22 3.85 -3.41
CA ASN A 246 -14.24 2.88 -3.78
C ASN A 246 -15.65 3.45 -3.70
N LEU A 247 -15.95 4.25 -2.67
CA LEU A 247 -17.22 4.94 -2.54
C LEU A 247 -17.47 5.92 -3.71
N ALA A 248 -16.45 6.71 -4.05
CA ALA A 248 -16.52 7.64 -5.19
C ALA A 248 -16.69 6.89 -6.52
N MET A 249 -16.00 5.77 -6.69
CA MET A 249 -16.09 4.97 -7.92
C MET A 249 -17.45 4.29 -8.06
N MET A 250 -18.02 3.74 -6.98
CA MET A 250 -19.38 3.19 -7.00
C MET A 250 -20.41 4.24 -7.43
N GLN A 251 -20.27 5.47 -6.96
CA GLN A 251 -21.15 6.56 -7.37
C GLN A 251 -21.01 6.92 -8.85
N LYS A 252 -19.83 6.71 -9.43
CA LYS A 252 -19.55 6.87 -10.88
C LYS A 252 -19.95 5.65 -11.70
N GLY A 253 -20.58 4.63 -11.12
CA GLY A 253 -21.01 3.41 -11.82
C GLY A 253 -19.90 2.35 -11.99
N TRP A 254 -18.80 2.44 -11.23
CA TRP A 254 -17.71 1.47 -11.29
C TRP A 254 -17.81 0.49 -10.12
N LEU A 255 -17.53 -0.78 -10.38
CA LEU A 255 -17.58 -1.83 -9.35
C LEU A 255 -16.18 -2.04 -8.74
N PRO A 256 -15.96 -1.66 -7.45
CA PRO A 256 -14.67 -1.87 -6.79
C PRO A 256 -14.42 -3.34 -6.51
N ILE A 257 -13.22 -3.82 -6.84
CA ILE A 257 -12.78 -5.20 -6.67
C ILE A 257 -11.64 -5.27 -5.66
N HIS A 258 -11.79 -6.10 -4.64
CA HIS A 258 -10.69 -6.54 -3.79
C HIS A 258 -10.11 -7.82 -4.41
N GLY A 259 -8.98 -7.68 -5.08
CA GLY A 259 -8.49 -8.74 -5.94
C GLY A 259 -7.08 -8.51 -6.45
N ALA A 260 -6.74 -9.30 -7.48
CA ALA A 260 -5.53 -9.11 -8.26
C ALA A 260 -5.90 -9.16 -9.75
N PHE A 261 -5.29 -8.31 -10.55
CA PHE A 261 -5.48 -8.30 -12.00
C PHE A 261 -4.14 -8.24 -12.72
N VAL A 262 -3.93 -9.16 -13.64
CA VAL A 262 -2.71 -9.25 -14.44
C VAL A 262 -3.02 -9.42 -15.93
N ASN A 263 -2.22 -8.79 -16.77
CA ASN A 263 -2.17 -9.09 -18.19
C ASN A 263 -1.08 -10.11 -18.46
N ILE A 264 -1.44 -11.24 -19.04
CA ILE A 264 -0.51 -12.30 -19.42
C ILE A 264 -0.31 -12.29 -20.92
N THR A 265 0.94 -12.20 -21.34
CA THR A 265 1.32 -12.29 -22.75
C THR A 265 2.14 -13.55 -22.97
N LEU A 266 1.64 -14.46 -23.80
CA LEU A 266 2.37 -15.67 -24.19
C LEU A 266 3.46 -15.36 -25.23
N ARG A 267 4.41 -16.29 -25.40
CA ARG A 267 5.42 -16.20 -26.47
C ARG A 267 4.82 -16.28 -27.87
N SER A 268 3.63 -16.88 -28.02
CA SER A 268 2.84 -16.86 -29.24
C SER A 268 2.33 -15.46 -29.63
N GLY A 269 2.31 -14.52 -28.67
CA GLY A 269 1.75 -13.19 -28.85
C GLY A 269 0.33 -13.04 -28.31
N LEU A 270 -0.35 -14.14 -27.97
CA LEU A 270 -1.67 -14.10 -27.33
C LEU A 270 -1.61 -13.35 -26.00
N LYS A 271 -2.59 -12.46 -25.76
CA LYS A 271 -2.70 -11.67 -24.52
C LYS A 271 -4.07 -11.92 -23.91
N LYS A 272 -4.09 -12.18 -22.59
CA LYS A 272 -5.31 -12.35 -21.79
C LYS A 272 -5.22 -11.54 -20.50
N GLY A 273 -6.34 -10.92 -20.12
CA GLY A 273 -6.53 -10.23 -18.85
C GLY A 273 -7.19 -11.15 -17.83
N ILE A 274 -6.47 -11.45 -16.75
CA ILE A 274 -6.87 -12.39 -15.71
C ILE A 274 -7.12 -11.63 -14.42
N MET A 275 -8.37 -11.63 -13.95
CA MET A 275 -8.77 -11.00 -12.70
C MET A 275 -9.19 -12.06 -11.69
N LEU A 276 -8.58 -12.04 -10.51
CA LEU A 276 -8.89 -12.89 -9.36
C LEU A 276 -9.42 -12.03 -8.23
N MET A 277 -10.60 -12.35 -7.72
CA MET A 277 -11.24 -11.67 -6.60
C MET A 277 -11.19 -12.54 -5.35
N GLY A 278 -11.08 -11.93 -4.18
CA GLY A 278 -11.11 -12.60 -2.88
C GLY A 278 -10.45 -11.75 -1.81
N ASP A 279 -10.75 -12.02 -0.56
CA ASP A 279 -10.15 -11.34 0.57
C ASP A 279 -8.68 -11.78 0.80
N SER A 280 -7.98 -11.11 1.70
CA SER A 280 -6.57 -11.42 2.03
C SER A 280 -6.39 -12.88 2.45
N GLY A 281 -5.39 -13.57 1.87
CA GLY A 281 -5.11 -14.99 2.12
C GLY A 281 -6.01 -15.97 1.34
N ALA A 282 -6.84 -15.49 0.40
CA ALA A 282 -7.63 -16.36 -0.47
C ALA A 282 -6.80 -17.10 -1.54
N GLY A 283 -5.56 -16.68 -1.76
CA GLY A 283 -4.63 -17.35 -2.69
C GLY A 283 -4.51 -16.69 -4.07
N LYS A 284 -4.88 -15.42 -4.20
CA LYS A 284 -4.82 -14.67 -5.47
C LYS A 284 -3.39 -14.54 -6.01
N SER A 285 -2.52 -13.97 -5.20
CA SER A 285 -1.10 -13.71 -5.57
C SER A 285 -0.35 -15.03 -5.73
N GLU A 286 -0.60 -15.99 -4.87
CA GLU A 286 -0.02 -17.35 -4.92
C GLU A 286 -0.43 -18.10 -6.19
N SER A 287 -1.66 -17.91 -6.67
CA SER A 287 -2.12 -18.50 -7.95
C SER A 287 -1.37 -17.89 -9.15
N ILE A 288 -1.11 -16.58 -9.14
CA ILE A 288 -0.35 -15.88 -10.17
C ILE A 288 1.13 -16.33 -10.16
N GLU A 289 1.73 -16.50 -8.98
CA GLU A 289 3.10 -16.99 -8.85
C GLU A 289 3.23 -18.47 -9.29
N ALA A 290 2.27 -19.33 -8.91
CA ALA A 290 2.22 -20.71 -9.39
C ALA A 290 2.14 -20.75 -10.93
N LEU A 291 1.30 -19.90 -11.53
CA LEU A 291 1.19 -19.76 -12.97
C LEU A 291 2.51 -19.27 -13.60
N ARG A 292 3.20 -18.31 -12.99
CA ARG A 292 4.51 -17.82 -13.43
C ARG A 292 5.55 -18.93 -13.45
N ALA A 293 5.58 -19.75 -12.38
CA ALA A 293 6.50 -20.85 -12.25
C ALA A 293 6.27 -21.95 -13.30
N LEU A 294 5.00 -22.36 -13.51
CA LEU A 294 4.62 -23.39 -14.47
C LEU A 294 4.73 -22.90 -15.93
N GLY A 295 4.34 -21.66 -16.17
CA GLY A 295 4.28 -21.07 -17.51
C GLY A 295 5.62 -20.52 -18.02
N LYS A 296 6.74 -20.71 -17.34
CA LYS A 296 8.05 -20.11 -17.64
C LYS A 296 8.51 -20.25 -19.10
N GLU A 297 8.22 -21.38 -19.72
CA GLU A 297 8.58 -21.63 -21.12
C GLU A 297 7.59 -20.99 -22.12
N LYS A 298 6.34 -20.72 -21.72
CA LYS A 298 5.24 -20.27 -22.55
C LYS A 298 4.93 -18.78 -22.35
N ILE A 299 5.05 -18.29 -21.14
CA ILE A 299 4.74 -16.90 -20.78
C ILE A 299 5.94 -16.02 -21.10
N ARG A 300 5.68 -14.96 -21.89
CA ARG A 300 6.68 -13.94 -22.19
C ARG A 300 6.67 -12.82 -21.16
N LYS A 301 5.48 -12.38 -20.69
CA LYS A 301 5.31 -11.27 -19.75
C LYS A 301 4.07 -11.49 -18.88
N ILE A 302 4.21 -11.22 -17.59
CA ILE A 302 3.09 -10.97 -16.69
C ILE A 302 3.20 -9.52 -16.25
N GLU A 303 2.19 -8.73 -16.55
CA GLU A 303 2.09 -7.32 -16.21
C GLU A 303 1.01 -7.14 -15.15
N VAL A 304 1.40 -6.73 -13.97
CA VAL A 304 0.48 -6.49 -12.85
C VAL A 304 -0.25 -5.18 -13.13
N VAL A 305 -1.59 -5.23 -13.11
CA VAL A 305 -2.45 -4.04 -13.16
C VAL A 305 -2.77 -3.58 -11.74
N PHE A 306 -3.12 -4.52 -10.85
CA PHE A 306 -3.24 -4.29 -9.41
C PHE A 306 -3.12 -5.61 -8.64
N ASP A 307 -2.73 -5.52 -7.36
CA ASP A 307 -2.59 -6.64 -6.42
C ASP A 307 -3.09 -6.28 -5.01
N ASP A 308 -4.21 -5.64 -4.88
CA ASP A 308 -5.07 -5.47 -3.68
C ASP A 308 -6.41 -4.88 -4.09
N MET A 309 -6.41 -3.69 -4.73
CA MET A 309 -7.64 -2.99 -5.11
C MET A 309 -7.60 -2.52 -6.55
N GLY A 310 -8.76 -2.66 -7.19
CA GLY A 310 -9.05 -2.14 -8.50
C GLY A 310 -10.54 -1.93 -8.69
N SER A 311 -10.96 -1.63 -9.91
CA SER A 311 -12.37 -1.47 -10.25
C SER A 311 -12.67 -2.01 -11.64
N ILE A 312 -13.88 -2.50 -11.84
CA ILE A 312 -14.43 -2.83 -13.15
C ILE A 312 -15.40 -1.71 -13.55
N HIS A 313 -15.30 -1.28 -14.80
CA HIS A 313 -16.28 -0.39 -15.41
C HIS A 313 -16.64 -0.86 -16.84
N VAL A 314 -17.71 -0.32 -17.34
CA VAL A 314 -18.21 -0.63 -18.69
C VAL A 314 -18.06 0.62 -19.54
N GLU A 315 -17.35 0.48 -20.67
CA GLU A 315 -17.22 1.51 -21.68
C GLU A 315 -17.59 0.93 -23.04
N ASP A 316 -18.55 1.52 -23.72
CA ASP A 316 -19.09 1.04 -25.02
C ASP A 316 -19.54 -0.44 -25.01
N GLY A 317 -20.09 -0.91 -23.86
CA GLY A 317 -20.54 -2.28 -23.67
C GLY A 317 -19.42 -3.29 -23.43
N ILE A 318 -18.18 -2.85 -23.26
CA ILE A 318 -17.00 -3.69 -22.98
C ILE A 318 -16.58 -3.51 -21.51
N PRO A 319 -16.35 -4.62 -20.77
CA PRO A 319 -15.88 -4.53 -19.39
C PRO A 319 -14.37 -4.33 -19.36
N TYR A 320 -13.94 -3.32 -18.62
CA TYR A 320 -12.53 -3.01 -18.37
C TYR A 320 -12.20 -3.01 -16.88
N GLY A 321 -10.99 -3.43 -16.55
CA GLY A 321 -10.41 -3.29 -15.22
C GLY A 321 -9.35 -2.20 -15.17
N GLN A 322 -9.32 -1.45 -14.06
CA GLN A 322 -8.25 -0.51 -13.69
C GLN A 322 -7.79 -0.76 -12.26
N GLY A 323 -6.51 -0.47 -11.99
CA GLY A 323 -5.97 -0.51 -10.63
C GLY A 323 -6.17 0.82 -9.89
N THR A 324 -5.91 0.78 -8.59
CA THR A 324 -5.95 1.97 -7.72
C THR A 324 -4.58 2.36 -7.21
N GLU A 325 -3.66 1.39 -7.11
CA GLU A 325 -2.38 1.50 -6.41
C GLU A 325 -1.23 1.16 -7.35
N ILE A 326 -0.14 1.96 -7.29
CA ILE A 326 1.11 1.69 -8.02
C ILE A 326 2.04 0.72 -7.28
N GLY A 327 1.69 0.33 -6.07
CA GLY A 327 2.44 -0.57 -5.20
C GLY A 327 1.57 -1.57 -4.49
N ALA A 328 2.23 -2.49 -3.78
CA ALA A 328 1.60 -3.49 -2.96
C ALA A 328 1.99 -3.31 -1.48
N PHE A 329 1.01 -3.44 -0.58
CA PHE A 329 1.21 -3.45 0.87
C PHE A 329 0.91 -4.83 1.42
N ILE A 330 1.95 -5.61 1.60
CA ILE A 330 1.89 -7.04 1.93
C ILE A 330 2.52 -7.34 3.27
N ARG A 331 2.20 -8.49 3.84
CA ARG A 331 2.90 -9.00 5.02
C ARG A 331 4.26 -9.54 4.60
N LEU A 332 5.26 -9.31 5.45
CA LEU A 332 6.61 -9.82 5.21
C LEU A 332 6.63 -11.35 5.20
N ASP A 333 5.78 -11.98 6.02
CA ASP A 333 5.65 -13.44 6.12
C ASP A 333 4.99 -14.06 4.87
N ASP A 334 4.19 -13.27 4.14
CA ASP A 334 3.49 -13.70 2.91
C ASP A 334 4.34 -13.48 1.65
N LEU A 335 5.55 -12.92 1.80
CA LEU A 335 6.50 -12.81 0.69
C LEU A 335 6.97 -14.20 0.26
N ASP A 336 6.68 -14.55 -0.98
CA ASP A 336 7.17 -15.78 -1.58
C ASP A 336 8.69 -15.88 -1.54
N LYS A 337 9.20 -17.09 -1.31
CA LYS A 337 10.64 -17.41 -1.36
C LYS A 337 11.30 -17.04 -2.69
N GLY A 338 10.51 -16.77 -3.72
CA GLY A 338 10.93 -16.34 -5.05
C GLY A 338 10.71 -14.85 -5.36
N THR A 339 10.18 -14.06 -4.42
CA THR A 339 10.05 -12.61 -4.63
C THR A 339 11.40 -12.03 -5.03
N PRO A 340 11.49 -11.36 -6.18
CA PRO A 340 12.78 -10.90 -6.69
C PRO A 340 13.42 -9.94 -5.68
N TYR A 341 14.56 -10.30 -5.12
CA TYR A 341 15.35 -9.43 -4.25
C TYR A 341 15.62 -8.06 -4.88
N ARG A 342 15.56 -7.96 -6.20
CA ARG A 342 15.71 -6.70 -6.93
C ARG A 342 14.65 -5.65 -6.59
N ASP A 343 13.44 -6.09 -6.19
CA ASP A 343 12.33 -5.17 -5.90
C ASP A 343 12.32 -4.76 -4.41
N MET A 344 13.09 -5.49 -3.58
CA MET A 344 13.26 -5.15 -2.16
C MET A 344 14.15 -3.93 -1.93
N ASP A 345 15.02 -3.60 -2.87
CA ASP A 345 15.89 -2.42 -2.78
C ASP A 345 15.13 -1.09 -2.83
N ARG A 346 13.89 -1.10 -3.34
CA ARG A 346 12.98 0.06 -3.42
C ARG A 346 11.88 0.04 -2.38
N SER A 347 11.86 -0.97 -1.52
CA SER A 347 10.77 -1.22 -0.58
C SER A 347 10.92 -0.43 0.72
N ILE A 348 9.76 -0.25 1.38
CA ILE A 348 9.65 0.31 2.71
C ILE A 348 9.19 -0.82 3.64
N PHE A 349 9.99 -1.13 4.65
CA PHE A 349 9.72 -2.16 5.64
C PHE A 349 9.20 -1.50 6.92
N MET A 350 8.08 -2.01 7.43
CA MET A 350 7.43 -1.52 8.65
C MET A 350 7.51 -2.58 9.73
N ASN A 351 8.15 -2.22 10.86
CA ASN A 351 8.37 -3.10 12.00
C ASN A 351 8.95 -4.47 11.59
N PRO A 352 10.05 -4.53 10.82
CA PRO A 352 10.56 -5.77 10.25
C PRO A 352 10.96 -6.82 11.29
N ASP A 353 11.20 -6.39 12.52
CA ASP A 353 11.61 -7.24 13.65
C ASP A 353 10.41 -7.77 14.47
N SER A 354 9.19 -7.44 14.07
CA SER A 354 7.97 -7.74 14.84
C SER A 354 7.06 -8.70 14.11
N ALA A 355 6.20 -9.39 14.85
CA ALA A 355 5.09 -10.13 14.26
C ALA A 355 4.18 -9.18 13.46
N ASN A 356 3.65 -9.66 12.33
CA ASN A 356 2.85 -8.88 11.40
C ASN A 356 3.61 -7.72 10.74
N ALA A 357 4.92 -7.88 10.55
CA ALA A 357 5.74 -6.96 9.77
C ALA A 357 5.14 -6.75 8.37
N ARG A 358 5.29 -5.55 7.85
CA ARG A 358 4.74 -5.16 6.54
C ARG A 358 5.83 -4.65 5.61
N VAL A 359 5.58 -4.78 4.33
CA VAL A 359 6.41 -4.19 3.29
C VAL A 359 5.53 -3.47 2.27
N ILE A 360 5.97 -2.30 1.82
CA ILE A 360 5.38 -1.59 0.70
C ILE A 360 6.41 -1.61 -0.42
N THR A 361 6.07 -2.27 -1.51
CA THR A 361 6.92 -2.39 -2.68
C THR A 361 6.23 -1.81 -3.91
N PRO A 362 6.94 -1.08 -4.79
CA PRO A 362 6.40 -0.70 -6.08
C PRO A 362 6.01 -1.94 -6.90
N ALA A 363 4.85 -1.92 -7.53
CA ALA A 363 4.30 -3.05 -8.30
C ALA A 363 4.15 -2.73 -9.79
N ALA A 364 3.57 -1.58 -10.14
CA ALA A 364 3.31 -1.19 -11.51
C ALA A 364 3.46 0.32 -11.72
N PRO A 365 3.85 0.78 -12.91
CA PRO A 365 3.81 2.20 -13.24
C PRO A 365 2.37 2.73 -13.29
N TYR A 366 2.18 4.00 -12.98
CA TYR A 366 0.84 4.62 -12.95
C TYR A 366 0.09 4.53 -14.29
N ASP A 367 0.79 4.68 -15.40
CA ASP A 367 0.22 4.56 -16.74
C ASP A 367 -0.35 3.16 -17.02
N VAL A 368 0.23 2.10 -16.45
CA VAL A 368 -0.35 0.75 -16.50
C VAL A 368 -1.57 0.66 -15.60
N VAL A 369 -1.47 1.15 -14.35
CA VAL A 369 -2.56 1.06 -13.36
C VAL A 369 -3.82 1.79 -13.82
N ALA A 370 -3.67 2.98 -14.40
CA ALA A 370 -4.77 3.87 -14.77
C ALA A 370 -5.35 3.62 -16.17
N GLN A 371 -4.79 2.69 -16.95
CA GLN A 371 -5.32 2.34 -18.26
C GLN A 371 -6.48 1.35 -18.18
N ASN A 372 -7.31 1.33 -19.22
CA ASN A 372 -8.33 0.31 -19.42
C ASN A 372 -7.69 -1.00 -19.86
N HIS A 373 -7.89 -2.05 -19.09
CA HIS A 373 -7.44 -3.40 -19.44
C HIS A 373 -8.64 -4.31 -19.65
N ARG A 374 -8.70 -4.98 -20.80
CA ARG A 374 -9.77 -5.94 -21.11
C ARG A 374 -9.71 -7.12 -20.14
N ILE A 375 -10.87 -7.57 -19.68
CA ILE A 375 -11.03 -8.72 -18.80
C ILE A 375 -11.44 -9.92 -19.65
N ASP A 376 -10.65 -11.00 -19.62
CA ASP A 376 -10.96 -12.26 -20.31
C ASP A 376 -11.39 -13.34 -19.33
N LEU A 377 -10.95 -13.24 -18.06
CA LEU A 377 -11.33 -14.15 -16.97
C LEU A 377 -11.55 -13.35 -15.69
N PHE A 378 -12.64 -13.66 -14.99
CA PHE A 378 -12.94 -13.16 -13.65
C PHE A 378 -13.30 -14.33 -12.73
N CYS A 379 -12.40 -14.72 -11.83
CA CYS A 379 -12.59 -15.83 -10.91
C CYS A 379 -12.55 -15.42 -9.45
N TYR A 380 -13.42 -16.05 -8.66
CA TYR A 380 -13.35 -15.99 -7.21
C TYR A 380 -12.29 -16.97 -6.69
N ALA A 381 -11.37 -16.50 -5.85
CA ALA A 381 -10.35 -17.34 -5.22
C ALA A 381 -10.94 -18.07 -4.01
N ASN A 382 -11.17 -19.35 -4.16
CA ASN A 382 -11.76 -20.22 -3.15
C ASN A 382 -10.67 -21.02 -2.45
N ASN A 383 -10.42 -20.72 -1.16
CA ASN A 383 -9.43 -21.40 -0.33
C ASN A 383 -10.05 -22.35 0.69
N TYR A 384 -11.38 -22.49 0.72
CA TYR A 384 -12.13 -23.20 1.76
C TYR A 384 -12.82 -24.48 1.27
N ASP A 385 -12.88 -24.73 -0.02
CA ASP A 385 -13.45 -25.95 -0.63
C ASP A 385 -12.32 -26.96 -0.92
N ASP A 386 -12.64 -28.25 -0.87
CA ASP A 386 -11.71 -29.34 -1.14
C ASP A 386 -11.57 -29.69 -2.64
N GLN A 387 -12.30 -28.97 -3.50
CA GLN A 387 -12.15 -29.06 -4.95
C GLN A 387 -10.79 -28.51 -5.39
N ILE A 388 -10.32 -28.93 -6.57
CA ILE A 388 -9.05 -28.51 -7.17
C ILE A 388 -9.27 -28.02 -8.59
N GLY A 389 -8.39 -27.13 -9.07
CA GLY A 389 -8.44 -26.58 -10.42
C GLY A 389 -9.34 -25.35 -10.53
N MET A 390 -10.14 -25.29 -11.57
CA MET A 390 -11.05 -24.18 -11.85
C MET A 390 -12.45 -24.70 -12.15
N ARG A 391 -13.48 -23.90 -11.85
CA ARG A 391 -14.87 -24.17 -12.19
C ARG A 391 -15.50 -22.97 -12.88
N GLU A 392 -15.97 -23.13 -14.08
CA GLU A 392 -16.83 -22.13 -14.73
C GLU A 392 -18.24 -22.17 -14.12
N ILE A 393 -18.84 -20.99 -13.92
CA ILE A 393 -20.19 -20.85 -13.39
C ILE A 393 -21.08 -20.27 -14.50
N GLU A 394 -21.91 -21.12 -15.09
CA GLU A 394 -22.81 -20.71 -16.17
C GLU A 394 -24.01 -19.91 -15.68
N ASP A 395 -24.49 -20.21 -14.46
CA ASP A 395 -25.59 -19.47 -13.83
C ASP A 395 -25.09 -18.20 -13.16
N LEU A 396 -25.49 -17.04 -13.68
CA LEU A 396 -25.08 -15.74 -13.13
C LEU A 396 -25.59 -15.50 -11.72
N GLU A 397 -26.75 -16.06 -11.35
CA GLU A 397 -27.28 -15.89 -9.98
C GLU A 397 -26.43 -16.68 -8.99
N GLU A 398 -26.00 -17.89 -9.37
CA GLU A 398 -25.03 -18.65 -8.57
C GLU A 398 -23.71 -17.89 -8.44
N ALA A 399 -23.15 -17.38 -9.53
CA ALA A 399 -21.92 -16.63 -9.52
C ALA A 399 -22.04 -15.41 -8.62
N LYS A 400 -23.06 -14.57 -8.79
CA LYS A 400 -23.29 -13.39 -7.95
C LYS A 400 -23.44 -13.74 -6.47
N ALA A 401 -24.10 -14.84 -6.14
CA ALA A 401 -24.26 -15.29 -4.76
C ALA A 401 -22.91 -15.63 -4.11
N ILE A 402 -22.03 -16.37 -4.80
CA ILE A 402 -20.71 -16.74 -4.31
C ILE A 402 -19.84 -15.48 -4.10
N TYR A 403 -19.81 -14.58 -5.07
CA TYR A 403 -19.01 -13.36 -5.00
C TYR A 403 -19.52 -12.39 -3.91
N LYS A 404 -20.87 -12.24 -3.78
CA LYS A 404 -21.47 -11.41 -2.72
C LYS A 404 -21.24 -11.99 -1.32
N GLU A 405 -21.25 -13.31 -1.15
CA GLU A 405 -20.97 -13.97 0.13
C GLU A 405 -19.57 -13.64 0.62
N GLY A 406 -18.58 -13.52 -0.27
CA GLY A 406 -17.20 -13.14 0.04
C GLY A 406 -16.57 -14.05 1.10
N LYS A 407 -16.74 -15.37 0.96
CA LYS A 407 -16.33 -16.39 1.92
C LYS A 407 -14.85 -16.74 1.78
N ARG A 408 -14.16 -16.90 2.90
CA ARG A 408 -12.79 -17.43 2.94
C ARG A 408 -12.53 -18.23 4.20
N MET A 409 -11.52 -19.10 4.18
CA MET A 409 -10.93 -19.70 5.38
C MET A 409 -9.81 -18.80 5.88
N ALA A 410 -9.98 -18.25 7.09
CA ALA A 410 -8.98 -17.42 7.76
C ALA A 410 -8.09 -18.31 8.64
N LEU A 411 -6.76 -18.25 8.43
CA LEU A 411 -5.78 -19.10 9.11
C LEU A 411 -5.15 -18.46 10.35
N GLY A 412 -5.75 -17.40 10.91
CA GLY A 412 -5.25 -16.70 12.10
C GLY A 412 -4.20 -15.63 11.78
N THR A 413 -3.84 -15.44 10.54
CA THR A 413 -2.86 -14.42 10.11
C THR A 413 -3.34 -12.99 10.35
N THR A 414 -4.67 -12.79 10.38
CA THR A 414 -5.36 -11.52 10.68
C THR A 414 -6.12 -11.54 12.01
N GLN A 415 -5.81 -12.49 12.91
CA GLN A 415 -6.53 -12.80 14.16
C GLN A 415 -7.92 -13.45 13.96
N GLU A 416 -8.37 -13.63 12.74
CA GLU A 416 -9.57 -14.40 12.41
C GLU A 416 -9.19 -15.86 12.17
N ILE A 417 -9.98 -16.79 12.70
CA ILE A 417 -9.78 -18.24 12.54
C ILE A 417 -11.10 -18.86 12.08
N GLY A 418 -11.04 -19.71 11.07
CA GLY A 418 -12.19 -20.40 10.53
C GLY A 418 -12.80 -19.66 9.34
N ILE A 419 -14.03 -20.06 8.98
CA ILE A 419 -14.72 -19.43 7.85
C ILE A 419 -15.17 -18.02 8.23
N SER A 420 -14.71 -17.03 7.48
CA SER A 420 -15.17 -15.65 7.54
C SER A 420 -15.90 -15.26 6.25
N LYS A 421 -16.81 -14.28 6.36
CA LYS A 421 -17.60 -13.75 5.25
C LYS A 421 -17.52 -12.24 5.27
N THR A 422 -17.16 -11.67 4.14
CA THR A 422 -17.11 -10.21 3.95
C THR A 422 -17.89 -9.88 2.69
N TYR A 423 -18.93 -9.05 2.78
CA TYR A 423 -19.73 -8.69 1.61
C TYR A 423 -18.84 -8.30 0.42
N PHE A 424 -19.04 -8.99 -0.69
CA PHE A 424 -18.29 -8.86 -1.93
C PHE A 424 -16.76 -8.93 -1.72
N ALA A 425 -16.31 -9.73 -0.74
CA ALA A 425 -14.93 -9.83 -0.27
C ALA A 425 -14.23 -8.46 -0.05
N ASN A 426 -14.97 -7.36 0.03
CA ASN A 426 -14.45 -6.01 0.06
C ASN A 426 -15.02 -5.17 1.22
N PRO A 427 -14.27 -5.05 2.34
CA PRO A 427 -14.70 -4.30 3.51
C PRO A 427 -14.50 -2.78 3.37
N PHE A 428 -14.12 -2.28 2.19
CA PHE A 428 -13.73 -0.89 1.95
C PHE A 428 -14.58 -0.27 0.82
N GLY A 429 -15.75 0.23 1.16
CA GLY A 429 -16.73 0.81 0.25
C GLY A 429 -17.93 -0.10 0.01
N PRO A 430 -17.82 -1.22 -0.70
CA PRO A 430 -18.94 -2.13 -0.96
C PRO A 430 -19.69 -2.58 0.30
N MET A 431 -18.98 -2.96 1.36
CA MET A 431 -19.62 -3.39 2.60
C MET A 431 -20.37 -2.24 3.31
N GLN A 432 -19.92 -0.99 3.18
CA GLN A 432 -20.57 0.17 3.76
C GLN A 432 -21.81 0.65 2.98
N LYS A 433 -21.83 0.41 1.66
CA LYS A 433 -22.85 0.90 0.73
C LYS A 433 -23.34 -0.23 -0.18
N GLN A 434 -23.88 -1.30 0.41
CA GLN A 434 -24.38 -2.46 -0.34
C GLN A 434 -25.50 -2.08 -1.30
N GLU A 435 -26.35 -1.15 -0.91
CA GLU A 435 -27.47 -0.65 -1.72
C GLU A 435 -27.03 0.01 -3.02
N ILE A 436 -25.81 0.56 -3.09
CA ILE A 436 -25.21 1.10 -4.32
C ILE A 436 -24.45 0.00 -5.05
N CYS A 437 -23.81 -0.90 -4.33
CA CYS A 437 -22.97 -1.94 -4.92
C CYS A 437 -23.81 -3.05 -5.61
N ASP A 438 -24.96 -3.43 -5.06
CA ASP A 438 -25.78 -4.52 -5.60
C ASP A 438 -26.21 -4.30 -7.07
N PRO A 439 -26.73 -3.13 -7.48
CA PRO A 439 -27.06 -2.88 -8.88
C PRO A 439 -25.81 -2.93 -9.80
N LEU A 440 -24.64 -2.46 -9.31
CA LEU A 440 -23.41 -2.50 -10.10
C LEU A 440 -22.93 -3.94 -10.32
N ILE A 441 -23.08 -4.82 -9.31
CA ILE A 441 -22.79 -6.25 -9.48
C ILE A 441 -23.68 -6.85 -10.57
N ASP A 442 -24.99 -6.56 -10.54
CA ASP A 442 -25.93 -7.07 -11.52
C ASP A 442 -25.58 -6.61 -12.95
N GLU A 443 -25.29 -5.34 -13.13
CA GLU A 443 -24.91 -4.75 -14.41
C GLU A 443 -23.57 -5.33 -14.93
N VAL A 444 -22.53 -5.31 -14.11
CA VAL A 444 -21.18 -5.75 -14.50
C VAL A 444 -21.20 -7.24 -14.85
N PHE A 445 -21.84 -8.10 -14.04
CA PHE A 445 -21.90 -9.54 -14.34
C PHE A 445 -22.66 -9.84 -15.64
N ALA A 446 -23.72 -9.09 -15.92
CA ALA A 446 -24.43 -9.22 -17.20
C ALA A 446 -23.54 -8.85 -18.38
N VAL A 447 -22.76 -7.76 -18.27
CA VAL A 447 -21.84 -7.32 -19.34
C VAL A 447 -20.67 -8.28 -19.49
N LEU A 448 -20.09 -8.79 -18.38
CA LEU A 448 -19.04 -9.82 -18.44
C LEU A 448 -19.52 -11.05 -19.23
N LYS A 449 -20.72 -11.55 -18.94
CA LYS A 449 -21.31 -12.69 -19.67
C LYS A 449 -21.57 -12.39 -21.17
N GLN A 450 -22.10 -11.20 -21.49
CA GLN A 450 -22.31 -10.77 -22.86
C GLN A 450 -21.00 -10.69 -23.66
N ASN A 451 -19.90 -10.41 -23.00
CA ASN A 451 -18.56 -10.34 -23.60
C ASN A 451 -17.80 -11.68 -23.54
N HIS A 452 -18.48 -12.78 -23.20
CA HIS A 452 -17.88 -14.12 -23.08
C HIS A 452 -16.69 -14.19 -22.15
N VAL A 453 -16.69 -13.37 -21.10
CA VAL A 453 -15.68 -13.45 -20.05
C VAL A 453 -15.91 -14.73 -19.25
N TYR A 454 -14.86 -15.49 -19.01
CA TYR A 454 -14.92 -16.66 -18.13
C TYR A 454 -15.22 -16.21 -16.70
N ILE A 455 -16.37 -16.58 -16.14
CA ILE A 455 -16.78 -16.29 -14.77
C ILE A 455 -16.77 -17.59 -13.98
N GLY A 456 -16.01 -17.64 -12.84
CA GLY A 456 -15.91 -18.91 -12.12
C GLY A 456 -15.21 -18.83 -10.79
N GLU A 457 -14.74 -19.97 -10.34
CA GLU A 457 -13.91 -20.13 -9.12
C GLU A 457 -12.56 -20.74 -9.48
N ILE A 458 -11.53 -20.34 -8.72
CA ILE A 458 -10.22 -20.96 -8.74
C ILE A 458 -9.94 -21.51 -7.31
N PHE A 459 -9.72 -22.84 -7.21
CA PHE A 459 -9.56 -23.52 -5.93
C PHE A 459 -8.10 -23.56 -5.52
N THR A 460 -7.75 -22.79 -4.48
CA THR A 460 -6.38 -22.58 -4.06
C THR A 460 -5.90 -23.53 -2.97
N HIS A 461 -6.81 -24.17 -2.25
CA HIS A 461 -6.55 -25.07 -1.12
C HIS A 461 -5.77 -24.45 0.06
N LEU A 462 -5.50 -23.15 0.04
CA LEU A 462 -4.69 -22.50 1.08
C LEU A 462 -5.35 -22.46 2.47
N GLY A 463 -6.66 -22.72 2.55
CA GLY A 463 -7.36 -22.83 3.83
C GLY A 463 -7.14 -24.17 4.56
N PHE A 464 -6.56 -25.17 3.89
CA PHE A 464 -6.26 -26.47 4.48
C PHE A 464 -4.81 -26.49 4.99
N ARG A 465 -4.58 -27.06 6.18
CA ARG A 465 -3.27 -27.05 6.85
C ARG A 465 -2.26 -28.07 6.29
N ASP A 466 -2.59 -28.75 5.22
CA ASP A 466 -1.68 -29.68 4.56
C ASP A 466 -0.65 -28.89 3.74
N ASP A 467 0.64 -29.28 3.84
CA ASP A 467 1.73 -28.73 3.00
C ASP A 467 1.54 -29.08 1.50
N ASN A 468 0.33 -29.42 1.10
CA ASN A 468 -0.01 -29.87 -0.23
C ASN A 468 -0.25 -28.66 -1.16
N THR A 469 0.72 -28.39 -2.02
CA THR A 469 0.64 -27.37 -3.07
C THR A 469 -0.12 -27.83 -4.33
N ASP A 470 -0.70 -29.04 -4.34
CA ASP A 470 -1.34 -29.62 -5.51
C ASP A 470 -2.57 -28.80 -5.97
N GLY A 471 -3.30 -28.18 -5.04
CA GLY A 471 -4.41 -27.29 -5.36
C GLY A 471 -3.98 -26.10 -6.21
N LEU A 472 -3.00 -25.34 -5.75
CA LEU A 472 -2.45 -24.20 -6.50
C LEU A 472 -1.83 -24.62 -7.83
N LYS A 473 -1.10 -25.73 -7.84
CA LYS A 473 -0.49 -26.25 -9.07
C LYS A 473 -1.54 -26.61 -10.11
N LYS A 474 -2.59 -27.32 -9.69
CA LYS A 474 -3.69 -27.73 -10.58
C LYS A 474 -4.46 -26.51 -11.09
N ALA A 475 -4.76 -25.57 -10.23
CA ALA A 475 -5.38 -24.30 -10.60
C ALA A 475 -4.55 -23.53 -11.64
N ALA A 476 -3.22 -23.45 -11.44
CA ALA A 476 -2.32 -22.80 -12.37
C ALA A 476 -2.20 -23.54 -13.71
N GLU A 477 -2.26 -24.90 -13.74
CA GLU A 477 -2.28 -25.69 -14.96
C GLU A 477 -3.55 -25.41 -15.79
N GLU A 478 -4.71 -25.33 -15.14
CA GLU A 478 -5.98 -25.06 -15.82
C GLU A 478 -6.06 -23.61 -16.29
N LEU A 479 -5.58 -22.68 -15.49
CA LEU A 479 -5.47 -21.28 -15.88
C LEU A 479 -4.53 -21.10 -17.11
N LEU A 480 -3.40 -21.84 -17.15
CA LEU A 480 -2.49 -21.80 -18.29
C LEU A 480 -3.17 -22.36 -19.56
N ARG A 481 -3.97 -23.43 -19.43
CA ARG A 481 -4.75 -23.98 -20.55
C ARG A 481 -5.80 -22.98 -21.07
N PHE A 482 -6.49 -22.29 -20.15
CA PHE A 482 -7.42 -21.22 -20.52
C PHE A 482 -6.72 -20.10 -21.30
N ILE A 483 -5.52 -19.68 -20.87
CA ILE A 483 -4.76 -18.63 -21.55
C ILE A 483 -4.26 -19.09 -22.93
N GLU A 484 -3.97 -20.38 -23.10
CA GLU A 484 -3.54 -20.96 -24.39
C GLU A 484 -4.68 -21.20 -25.37
N ALA A 485 -5.91 -21.27 -24.89
CA ALA A 485 -7.08 -21.39 -25.73
C ALA A 485 -7.38 -20.06 -26.45
N ASP A 486 -7.64 -20.15 -27.77
CA ASP A 486 -7.98 -18.99 -28.61
C ASP A 486 -9.38 -18.42 -28.33
#